data_b1a9fd28bbdbe6ad3ef0d1fd356c1442
#
_entry.id   b1a9fd28bbdbe6ad3ef0d1fd356c1442
#
_cell.length_a   1.000
_cell.length_b   1.000
_cell.length_c   1.000
_cell.angle_alpha   90.00
_cell.angle_beta   90.00
_cell.angle_gamma   90.00
#
_symmetry.space_group_name_H-M   'P 1'
#
loop_
_entity.id
_entity.type
_entity.pdbx_description
1 polymer ?
#
loop_
_entity_poly.entity_id
_entity_poly.type
_entity_poly.pdbx_seq_one_letter_code
_entity_poly.pdbx_strand_id
1 'polypeptide(L)'
;IGTVGSDEKVNIAKENGYDHVINYKKEDFSKKVLELTDGEGVPVVYDGVGKDTLDGSIECLAIRGMMVSFGNASGPLSDINVPKVIQPKGLYLVRPSMQQYLSTREELDEASKIMFEKISSGKVKIKIFKKYKLEEVVQAHKDLEGRKILGPAILVPN
;
A
#
# COMPACT_ATOMS: atom_id res chain seq x y z
N ILE A 1 4.23 -1.13 10.92
CA ILE A 1 2.78 -1.01 11.17
C ILE A 1 2.08 -1.10 9.82
N GLY A 2 1.01 -1.90 9.72
CA GLY A 2 0.18 -2.00 8.52
C GLY A 2 -1.29 -1.78 8.82
N THR A 3 -2.05 -1.32 7.81
CA THR A 3 -3.50 -1.16 7.92
C THR A 3 -4.23 -2.08 6.95
N VAL A 4 -5.35 -2.61 7.36
CA VAL A 4 -6.19 -3.49 6.55
C VAL A 4 -7.66 -3.11 6.66
N GLY A 5 -8.46 -3.49 5.67
CA GLY A 5 -9.88 -3.16 5.60
C GLY A 5 -10.83 -4.29 6.08
N SER A 6 -10.30 -5.39 6.63
CA SER A 6 -11.11 -6.48 7.20
C SER A 6 -10.31 -7.33 8.17
N ASP A 7 -10.99 -8.03 9.10
CA ASP A 7 -10.33 -8.90 10.08
C ASP A 7 -9.63 -10.10 9.43
N GLU A 8 -10.17 -10.60 8.36
CA GLU A 8 -9.60 -11.70 7.57
C GLU A 8 -8.18 -11.36 7.09
N LYS A 9 -7.97 -10.09 6.72
CA LYS A 9 -6.67 -9.59 6.26
C LYS A 9 -5.68 -9.34 7.41
N VAL A 10 -6.12 -9.24 8.66
CA VAL A 10 -5.23 -9.03 9.81
C VAL A 10 -4.25 -10.20 9.94
N ASN A 11 -4.75 -11.43 9.90
CA ASN A 11 -3.90 -12.62 10.01
C ASN A 11 -2.93 -12.74 8.83
N ILE A 12 -3.44 -12.49 7.61
CA ILE A 12 -2.62 -12.50 6.40
C ILE A 12 -1.47 -11.48 6.49
N ALA A 13 -1.75 -10.27 6.98
CA ALA A 13 -0.72 -9.25 7.15
C ALA A 13 0.34 -9.67 8.18
N LYS A 14 -0.08 -10.23 9.33
CA LYS A 14 0.85 -10.75 10.36
C LYS A 14 1.73 -11.87 9.81
N GLU A 15 1.16 -12.82 9.07
CA GLU A 15 1.91 -13.91 8.41
C GLU A 15 2.94 -13.37 7.41
N ASN A 16 2.70 -12.19 6.84
CA ASN A 16 3.61 -11.51 5.91
C ASN A 16 4.60 -10.55 6.61
N GLY A 17 4.72 -10.63 7.94
CA GLY A 17 5.78 -9.95 8.69
C GLY A 17 5.43 -8.55 9.20
N TYR A 18 4.16 -8.20 9.29
CA TYR A 18 3.75 -6.97 9.96
C TYR A 18 3.70 -7.18 11.48
N ASP A 19 4.46 -6.39 12.24
CA ASP A 19 4.46 -6.45 13.72
C ASP A 19 3.14 -5.96 14.31
N HIS A 20 2.60 -4.87 13.76
CA HIS A 20 1.32 -4.28 14.17
C HIS A 20 0.39 -4.17 12.96
N VAL A 21 -0.85 -4.64 13.12
CA VAL A 21 -1.87 -4.59 12.07
C VAL A 21 -3.14 -3.97 12.62
N ILE A 22 -3.63 -2.93 11.96
CA ILE A 22 -4.78 -2.12 12.36
C ILE A 22 -5.91 -2.31 11.34
N ASN A 23 -7.11 -2.68 11.79
CA ASN A 23 -8.28 -2.67 10.93
C ASN A 23 -8.93 -1.29 10.93
N TYR A 24 -8.61 -0.47 9.91
CA TYR A 24 -9.08 0.92 9.81
C TYR A 24 -10.60 1.09 9.65
N LYS A 25 -11.35 0.00 9.47
CA LYS A 25 -12.82 0.05 9.49
C LYS A 25 -13.40 -0.09 10.90
N LYS A 26 -12.62 -0.52 11.87
CA LYS A 26 -13.07 -0.77 13.25
C LYS A 26 -12.50 0.23 14.25
N GLU A 27 -11.34 0.77 13.94
CA GLU A 27 -10.62 1.68 14.81
C GLU A 27 -9.95 2.81 14.02
N ASP A 28 -9.73 3.92 14.71
CA ASP A 28 -9.00 5.06 14.16
C ASP A 28 -7.51 4.70 14.08
N PHE A 29 -7.06 4.42 12.87
CA PHE A 29 -5.69 3.97 12.66
C PHE A 29 -4.65 5.05 12.99
N SER A 30 -4.99 6.35 12.83
CA SER A 30 -4.05 7.41 13.14
C SER A 30 -3.78 7.50 14.64
N LYS A 31 -4.81 7.43 15.45
CA LYS A 31 -4.66 7.37 16.91
C LYS A 31 -3.86 6.15 17.34
N LYS A 32 -4.16 4.99 16.72
CA LYS A 32 -3.44 3.76 17.07
C LYS A 32 -1.97 3.79 16.69
N VAL A 33 -1.63 4.40 15.55
CA VAL A 33 -0.23 4.62 15.18
C VAL A 33 0.46 5.56 16.18
N LEU A 34 -0.18 6.66 16.57
CA LEU A 34 0.39 7.57 17.56
C LEU A 34 0.58 6.90 18.93
N GLU A 35 -0.37 6.06 19.37
CA GLU A 35 -0.18 5.24 20.60
C GLU A 35 1.04 4.32 20.49
N LEU A 36 1.23 3.65 19.37
CA LEU A 36 2.33 2.72 19.12
C LEU A 36 3.70 3.41 18.98
N THR A 37 3.70 4.72 18.79
CA THR A 37 4.90 5.55 18.58
C THR A 37 5.08 6.62 19.64
N ASP A 38 4.46 6.45 20.82
CA ASP A 38 4.52 7.39 21.94
C ASP A 38 4.19 8.85 21.55
N GLY A 39 3.31 9.02 20.55
CA GLY A 39 2.88 10.31 20.05
C GLY A 39 3.78 10.94 18.97
N GLU A 40 4.93 10.36 18.69
CA GLU A 40 5.90 10.91 17.71
C GLU A 40 5.46 10.74 16.26
N GLY A 41 4.67 9.70 15.95
CA GLY A 41 4.31 9.32 14.60
C GLY A 41 5.42 8.56 13.85
N VAL A 42 5.21 8.32 12.56
CA VAL A 42 6.14 7.56 11.72
C VAL A 42 6.85 8.45 10.71
N PRO A 43 8.10 8.16 10.35
CA PRO A 43 8.84 8.97 9.38
C PRO A 43 8.29 8.86 7.96
N VAL A 44 7.67 7.74 7.61
CA VAL A 44 7.15 7.49 6.25
C VAL A 44 5.81 6.77 6.32
N VAL A 45 4.86 7.23 5.50
CA VAL A 45 3.59 6.54 5.24
C VAL A 45 3.52 6.19 3.76
N TYR A 46 3.32 4.90 3.46
CA TYR A 46 3.01 4.41 2.12
C TYR A 46 1.50 4.24 1.98
N ASP A 47 0.86 5.09 1.19
CA ASP A 47 -0.59 5.11 1.00
C ASP A 47 -0.98 4.68 -0.42
N GLY A 48 -1.65 3.52 -0.52
CA GLY A 48 -2.21 2.98 -1.75
C GLY A 48 -3.72 3.19 -1.87
N VAL A 49 -4.38 3.74 -0.85
CA VAL A 49 -5.84 3.90 -0.78
C VAL A 49 -6.28 5.26 -1.35
N GLY A 50 -5.65 6.34 -0.91
CA GLY A 50 -5.87 7.68 -1.45
C GLY A 50 -6.88 8.49 -0.65
N LYS A 51 -7.97 8.96 -1.31
CA LYS A 51 -8.93 9.93 -0.75
C LYS A 51 -9.39 9.60 0.67
N ASP A 52 -9.79 8.36 0.93
CA ASP A 52 -10.42 7.98 2.21
C ASP A 52 -9.41 7.88 3.37
N THR A 53 -8.12 7.82 3.08
CA THR A 53 -7.06 7.65 4.09
C THR A 53 -6.14 8.85 4.24
N LEU A 54 -6.26 9.87 3.39
CA LEU A 54 -5.36 11.01 3.36
C LEU A 54 -5.17 11.65 4.75
N ASP A 55 -6.26 12.05 5.39
CA ASP A 55 -6.21 12.78 6.66
C ASP A 55 -5.52 11.94 7.75
N GLY A 56 -5.94 10.69 7.92
CA GLY A 56 -5.31 9.79 8.89
C GLY A 56 -3.85 9.47 8.55
N SER A 57 -3.50 9.34 7.26
CA SER A 57 -2.13 9.15 6.82
C SER A 57 -1.23 10.34 7.17
N ILE A 58 -1.75 11.56 7.01
CA ILE A 58 -1.05 12.80 7.42
C ILE A 58 -0.89 12.87 8.96
N GLU A 59 -1.93 12.50 9.71
CA GLU A 59 -1.86 12.47 11.18
C GLU A 59 -0.81 11.51 11.69
N CYS A 60 -0.64 10.35 11.06
CA CYS A 60 0.38 9.37 11.41
C CYS A 60 1.82 9.88 11.27
N LEU A 61 2.06 10.87 10.43
CA LEU A 61 3.42 11.32 10.13
C LEU A 61 4.04 12.12 11.27
N ALA A 62 5.30 11.83 11.54
CA ALA A 62 6.17 12.65 12.37
C ALA A 62 6.47 14.01 11.72
N ILE A 63 7.05 14.95 12.47
CA ILE A 63 7.59 16.20 11.92
C ILE A 63 8.61 15.87 10.83
N ARG A 64 8.51 16.54 9.67
CA ARG A 64 9.33 16.31 8.47
C ARG A 64 9.17 14.90 7.89
N GLY A 65 8.07 14.22 8.20
CA GLY A 65 7.73 12.91 7.64
C GLY A 65 7.35 12.98 6.15
N MET A 66 7.40 11.85 5.50
CA MET A 66 7.11 11.72 4.07
C MET A 66 5.86 10.87 3.83
N MET A 67 4.90 11.42 3.10
CA MET A 67 3.79 10.68 2.55
C MET A 67 4.09 10.24 1.11
N VAL A 68 4.14 8.93 0.89
CA VAL A 68 4.30 8.31 -0.42
C VAL A 68 2.93 7.84 -0.91
N SER A 69 2.26 8.66 -1.73
CA SER A 69 0.95 8.32 -2.30
C SER A 69 1.14 7.55 -3.60
N PHE A 70 1.09 6.22 -3.56
CA PHE A 70 1.35 5.37 -4.73
C PHE A 70 0.09 4.71 -5.33
N GLY A 71 -1.10 4.88 -4.70
CA GLY A 71 -2.36 4.30 -5.17
C GLY A 71 -3.56 5.23 -5.01
N ASN A 72 -4.68 4.83 -5.62
CA ASN A 72 -5.96 5.57 -5.63
C ASN A 72 -7.15 4.62 -5.46
N ALA A 73 -7.06 3.60 -4.61
CA ALA A 73 -8.11 2.58 -4.48
C ALA A 73 -9.47 3.15 -4.04
N SER A 74 -9.49 4.29 -3.33
CA SER A 74 -10.71 5.01 -2.94
C SER A 74 -10.94 6.29 -3.74
N GLY A 75 -10.08 6.59 -4.68
CA GLY A 75 -10.07 7.80 -5.49
C GLY A 75 -8.77 8.59 -5.38
N PRO A 76 -8.49 9.47 -6.37
CA PRO A 76 -7.28 10.27 -6.37
C PRO A 76 -7.28 11.30 -5.24
N LEU A 77 -6.08 11.70 -4.83
CA LEU A 77 -5.91 12.88 -4.00
C LEU A 77 -6.18 14.12 -4.86
N SER A 78 -7.10 14.97 -4.41
CA SER A 78 -7.41 16.24 -5.03
C SER A 78 -7.42 17.34 -3.96
N ASP A 79 -7.23 18.59 -4.40
CA ASP A 79 -7.44 19.79 -3.57
C ASP A 79 -6.66 19.81 -2.25
N ILE A 80 -5.39 19.36 -2.28
CA ILE A 80 -4.53 19.38 -1.09
C ILE A 80 -4.20 20.83 -0.73
N ASN A 81 -4.74 21.27 0.38
CA ASN A 81 -4.43 22.58 0.95
C ASN A 81 -3.04 22.54 1.61
N VAL A 82 -2.01 22.95 0.89
CA VAL A 82 -0.62 22.90 1.34
C VAL A 82 -0.40 23.59 2.70
N PRO A 83 -0.86 24.83 2.94
CA PRO A 83 -0.76 25.45 4.26
C PRO A 83 -1.41 24.66 5.39
N LYS A 84 -2.53 23.99 5.12
CA LYS A 84 -3.25 23.23 6.14
C LYS A 84 -2.67 21.84 6.37
N VAL A 85 -2.25 21.17 5.31
CA VAL A 85 -1.89 19.73 5.33
C VAL A 85 -0.39 19.52 5.49
N ILE A 86 0.42 20.30 4.78
CA ILE A 86 1.88 20.09 4.70
C ILE A 86 2.63 20.94 5.71
N GLN A 87 2.31 22.22 5.80
CA GLN A 87 3.05 23.19 6.59
C GLN A 87 3.12 22.86 8.09
N PRO A 88 2.07 22.39 8.79
CA PRO A 88 2.11 22.23 10.25
C PRO A 88 3.22 21.29 10.75
N LYS A 89 3.57 20.29 9.96
CA LYS A 89 4.64 19.34 10.28
C LYS A 89 5.84 19.42 9.33
N GLY A 90 5.83 20.35 8.35
CA GLY A 90 6.87 20.44 7.33
C GLY A 90 7.03 19.17 6.51
N LEU A 91 5.92 18.60 6.07
CA LEU A 91 5.88 17.27 5.44
C LEU A 91 6.41 17.28 4.00
N TYR A 92 6.83 16.12 3.55
CA TYR A 92 7.07 15.80 2.15
C TYR A 92 5.89 15.00 1.61
N LEU A 93 5.40 15.36 0.44
CA LEU A 93 4.39 14.59 -0.29
C LEU A 93 4.95 14.23 -1.65
N VAL A 94 5.00 12.94 -1.94
CA VAL A 94 5.50 12.42 -3.21
C VAL A 94 4.50 11.45 -3.83
N ARG A 95 4.32 11.58 -5.14
CA ARG A 95 3.52 10.67 -5.97
C ARG A 95 4.44 9.99 -6.98
N PRO A 96 5.11 8.88 -6.60
CA PRO A 96 6.00 8.18 -7.50
C PRO A 96 5.22 7.40 -8.55
N SER A 97 5.79 7.27 -9.74
CA SER A 97 5.38 6.28 -10.71
C SER A 97 6.58 5.48 -11.20
N MET A 98 6.33 4.25 -11.63
CA MET A 98 7.37 3.38 -12.16
C MET A 98 8.12 4.02 -13.35
N GLN A 99 7.42 4.82 -14.15
CA GLN A 99 7.99 5.48 -15.33
C GLN A 99 9.13 6.46 -15.02
N GLN A 100 9.08 7.13 -13.86
CA GLN A 100 10.17 8.02 -13.45
C GLN A 100 11.33 7.29 -12.79
N TYR A 101 11.08 6.15 -12.16
CA TYR A 101 12.09 5.37 -11.44
C TYR A 101 12.76 4.29 -12.30
N LEU A 102 12.12 3.92 -13.42
CA LEU A 102 12.61 2.92 -14.38
C LEU A 102 12.54 3.53 -15.79
N SER A 103 13.19 4.69 -15.95
CA SER A 103 13.09 5.51 -17.17
C SER A 103 13.99 4.99 -18.31
N THR A 104 15.02 4.22 -17.96
CA THR A 104 15.94 3.62 -18.91
C THR A 104 15.84 2.09 -18.91
N ARG A 105 16.35 1.47 -19.96
CA ARG A 105 16.40 0.01 -20.05
C ARG A 105 17.30 -0.59 -18.96
N GLU A 106 18.39 0.06 -18.66
CA GLU A 106 19.35 -0.35 -17.63
C GLU A 106 18.73 -0.35 -16.24
N GLU A 107 17.99 0.72 -15.87
CA GLU A 107 17.26 0.80 -14.60
C GLU A 107 16.20 -0.30 -14.49
N LEU A 108 15.47 -0.58 -15.57
CA LEU A 108 14.48 -1.65 -15.60
C LEU A 108 15.13 -3.03 -15.41
N ASP A 109 16.24 -3.29 -16.11
CA ASP A 109 16.94 -4.56 -16.03
C ASP A 109 17.53 -4.78 -14.64
N GLU A 110 18.12 -3.76 -14.02
CA GLU A 110 18.64 -3.82 -12.65
C GLU A 110 17.53 -4.08 -11.62
N ALA A 111 16.45 -3.31 -11.68
CA ALA A 111 15.32 -3.48 -10.78
C ALA A 111 14.66 -4.87 -10.93
N SER A 112 14.54 -5.36 -12.17
CA SER A 112 14.02 -6.69 -12.46
C SER A 112 14.92 -7.78 -11.89
N LYS A 113 16.22 -7.66 -12.05
CA LYS A 113 17.21 -8.58 -11.48
C LYS A 113 17.08 -8.66 -9.96
N ILE A 114 17.07 -7.50 -9.29
CA ILE A 114 16.90 -7.43 -7.82
C ILE A 114 15.60 -8.10 -7.37
N MET A 115 14.50 -7.83 -8.07
CA MET A 115 13.19 -8.42 -7.75
C MET A 115 13.22 -9.95 -7.89
N PHE A 116 13.71 -10.47 -9.01
CA PHE A 116 13.79 -11.92 -9.25
C PHE A 116 14.75 -12.62 -8.28
N GLU A 117 15.87 -12.00 -7.93
CA GLU A 117 16.79 -12.54 -6.92
C GLU A 117 16.11 -12.65 -5.53
N LYS A 118 15.34 -11.64 -5.14
CA LYS A 118 14.59 -11.67 -3.87
C LYS A 118 13.49 -12.74 -3.86
N ILE A 119 12.80 -12.95 -4.97
CA ILE A 119 11.79 -14.01 -5.11
C ILE A 119 12.47 -15.39 -5.10
N SER A 120 13.51 -15.59 -5.91
CA SER A 120 14.21 -16.88 -6.03
C SER A 120 14.90 -17.29 -4.73
N SER A 121 15.42 -16.32 -3.96
CA SER A 121 16.01 -16.59 -2.63
C SER A 121 14.97 -16.84 -1.52
N GLY A 122 13.68 -16.72 -1.82
CA GLY A 122 12.59 -16.88 -0.84
C GLY A 122 12.45 -15.70 0.14
N LYS A 123 13.21 -14.62 -0.04
CA LYS A 123 13.05 -13.40 0.77
C LYS A 123 11.72 -12.69 0.54
N VAL A 124 11.20 -12.75 -0.69
CA VAL A 124 9.86 -12.30 -1.05
C VAL A 124 9.05 -13.54 -1.45
N LYS A 125 8.00 -13.81 -0.69
CA LYS A 125 7.09 -14.94 -0.95
C LYS A 125 5.82 -14.43 -1.60
N ILE A 126 5.55 -14.88 -2.82
CA ILE A 126 4.32 -14.54 -3.55
C ILE A 126 3.39 -15.74 -3.47
N LYS A 127 2.34 -15.63 -2.64
CA LYS A 127 1.31 -16.66 -2.52
C LYS A 127 0.18 -16.30 -3.49
N ILE A 128 0.06 -17.04 -4.59
CA ILE A 128 -1.06 -16.89 -5.52
C ILE A 128 -2.35 -17.30 -4.80
N PHE A 129 -3.27 -16.35 -4.66
CA PHE A 129 -4.53 -16.57 -3.96
C PHE A 129 -5.52 -17.36 -4.82
N LYS A 130 -5.66 -16.99 -6.11
CA LYS A 130 -6.59 -17.65 -7.02
C LYS A 130 -6.06 -17.70 -8.46
N LYS A 131 -6.33 -18.80 -9.13
CA LYS A 131 -6.09 -18.97 -10.56
C LYS A 131 -7.43 -18.97 -11.27
N TYR A 132 -7.52 -18.24 -12.36
CA TYR A 132 -8.65 -18.24 -13.28
C TYR A 132 -8.19 -18.72 -14.66
N LYS A 133 -9.03 -19.38 -15.41
CA LYS A 133 -8.76 -19.60 -16.83
C LYS A 133 -8.85 -18.26 -17.57
N LEU A 134 -8.17 -18.12 -18.70
CA LEU A 134 -8.20 -16.88 -19.47
C LEU A 134 -9.63 -16.47 -19.87
N GLU A 135 -10.47 -17.43 -20.21
CA GLU A 135 -11.90 -17.22 -20.53
C GLU A 135 -12.73 -16.70 -19.35
N GLU A 136 -12.26 -16.87 -18.11
CA GLU A 136 -12.91 -16.37 -16.89
C GLU A 136 -12.52 -14.93 -16.53
N VAL A 137 -11.87 -14.18 -17.44
CA VAL A 137 -11.37 -12.82 -17.18
C VAL A 137 -12.46 -11.88 -16.64
N VAL A 138 -13.69 -11.98 -17.15
CA VAL A 138 -14.82 -11.16 -16.67
C VAL A 138 -15.13 -11.46 -15.20
N GLN A 139 -15.09 -12.73 -14.79
CA GLN A 139 -15.32 -13.11 -13.41
C GLN A 139 -14.15 -12.70 -12.51
N ALA A 140 -12.90 -12.79 -13.00
CA ALA A 140 -11.73 -12.33 -12.29
C ALA A 140 -11.81 -10.82 -11.98
N HIS A 141 -12.22 -10.00 -12.94
CA HIS A 141 -12.44 -8.57 -12.72
C HIS A 141 -13.56 -8.30 -11.70
N LYS A 142 -14.70 -8.97 -11.81
CA LYS A 142 -15.80 -8.82 -10.84
C LYS A 142 -15.38 -9.19 -9.41
N ASP A 143 -14.59 -10.26 -9.26
CA ASP A 143 -14.10 -10.68 -7.95
C ASP A 143 -13.06 -9.68 -7.39
N LEU A 144 -12.21 -9.09 -8.24
CA LEU A 144 -11.25 -8.07 -7.87
C LEU A 144 -11.95 -6.77 -7.42
N GLU A 145 -12.87 -6.26 -8.23
CA GLU A 145 -13.66 -5.06 -7.92
C GLU A 145 -14.54 -5.27 -6.68
N GLY A 146 -15.11 -6.46 -6.54
CA GLY A 146 -15.89 -6.88 -5.36
C GLY A 146 -15.04 -7.14 -4.10
N ARG A 147 -13.71 -6.92 -4.15
CA ARG A 147 -12.77 -7.14 -3.04
C ARG A 147 -12.78 -8.55 -2.45
N LYS A 148 -13.16 -9.55 -3.27
CA LYS A 148 -13.17 -10.98 -2.89
C LYS A 148 -11.79 -11.64 -3.01
N ILE A 149 -10.85 -10.97 -3.66
CA ILE A 149 -9.47 -11.44 -3.86
C ILE A 149 -8.60 -10.89 -2.74
N LEU A 150 -8.04 -11.78 -1.92
CA LEU A 150 -7.23 -11.43 -0.75
C LEU A 150 -5.72 -11.43 -1.01
N GLY A 151 -5.31 -11.67 -2.25
CA GLY A 151 -3.92 -11.72 -2.67
C GLY A 151 -3.79 -11.74 -4.19
N PRO A 152 -2.61 -11.96 -4.76
CA PRO A 152 -2.43 -12.04 -6.20
C PRO A 152 -3.32 -13.08 -6.87
N ALA A 153 -4.00 -12.70 -7.93
CA ALA A 153 -4.74 -13.60 -8.81
C ALA A 153 -4.10 -13.60 -10.20
N ILE A 154 -4.09 -14.74 -10.85
CA ILE A 154 -3.53 -14.90 -12.18
C ILE A 154 -4.55 -15.48 -13.15
N LEU A 155 -4.48 -15.04 -14.40
CA LEU A 155 -5.15 -15.67 -15.54
C LEU A 155 -4.18 -16.67 -16.16
N VAL A 156 -4.64 -17.90 -16.37
CA VAL A 156 -3.82 -18.98 -16.95
C VAL A 156 -4.35 -19.26 -18.35
N PRO A 157 -3.53 -19.13 -19.40
CA PRO A 157 -3.88 -19.59 -20.75
C PRO A 157 -4.12 -21.10 -20.76
N ASN A 158 -4.95 -21.57 -21.68
CA ASN A 158 -5.19 -23.00 -21.93
C ASN A 158 -3.98 -23.65 -22.55
#